data_3c0b6c1ae828d2dc0d6fe989e64efec9
#
_entry.id   3c0b6c1ae828d2dc0d6fe989e64efec9
#
_cell.length_a   1.000
_cell.length_b   1.000
_cell.length_c   1.000
_cell.angle_alpha   90.00
_cell.angle_beta   90.00
_cell.angle_gamma   90.00
#
_symmetry.space_group_name_H-M   'P 1'
#
loop_
_entity.id
_entity.type
_entity.pdbx_description
1 polymer ?
#
loop_
_entity_poly.entity_id
_entity_poly.type
_entity_poly.pdbx_seq_one_letter_code
_entity_poly.pdbx_strand_id
1 'polypeptide(L)'
;MNVSIFEMPLDFGASRHGSDMGPSAIRLAGIREKIESLGHTINSYMTPISINPQEYESAGNPRAKYLEPITKACRTLAGEVYHTAESGDFPLVLGGDHSIALGSLAGMGRFAKEKHKRLGVLYVDAHGDFNTDETSPSGNIHGECLAASCGYGRQRIDGDGERFRDCDAASWRCFWCKRIVRCASC
;
A
#
# COMPACT_ATOMS: atom_id res chain seq x y z
N MET A 1 -21.68 -8.69 -2.44
CA MET A 1 -20.67 -8.22 -3.39
C MET A 1 -19.60 -9.27 -3.55
N ASN A 2 -18.89 -9.27 -4.68
CA ASN A 2 -17.76 -10.15 -4.87
C ASN A 2 -16.50 -9.52 -4.24
N VAL A 3 -15.68 -10.34 -3.64
CA VAL A 3 -14.43 -9.94 -2.97
C VAL A 3 -13.28 -10.72 -3.58
N SER A 4 -12.22 -10.04 -3.95
CA SER A 4 -10.95 -10.64 -4.36
C SER A 4 -9.89 -10.35 -3.30
N ILE A 5 -9.31 -11.40 -2.74
CA ILE A 5 -8.36 -11.31 -1.63
C ILE A 5 -6.93 -11.42 -2.18
N PHE A 6 -6.07 -10.52 -1.75
CA PHE A 6 -4.63 -10.50 -2.06
C PHE A 6 -3.83 -10.61 -0.79
N GLU A 7 -2.94 -11.57 -0.71
CA GLU A 7 -1.95 -11.66 0.36
C GLU A 7 -0.64 -11.03 -0.08
N MET A 8 -0.15 -10.08 0.70
CA MET A 8 1.11 -9.40 0.45
C MET A 8 1.98 -9.41 1.72
N PRO A 9 2.72 -10.49 1.97
CA PRO A 9 3.54 -10.65 3.16
C PRO A 9 4.84 -9.83 3.05
N LEU A 10 4.72 -8.51 2.97
CA LEU A 10 5.83 -7.58 2.87
C LEU A 10 6.18 -7.03 4.25
N ASP A 11 7.47 -7.06 4.63
CA ASP A 11 7.94 -6.49 5.89
C ASP A 11 9.24 -5.68 5.76
N PHE A 12 9.61 -5.35 4.54
CA PHE A 12 10.79 -4.51 4.25
C PHE A 12 10.64 -3.06 4.66
N GLY A 13 9.41 -2.54 4.69
CA GLY A 13 9.14 -1.14 5.01
C GLY A 13 9.34 -0.80 6.48
N ALA A 14 9.47 -1.80 7.35
CA ALA A 14 9.67 -1.64 8.78
C ALA A 14 11.11 -1.99 9.20
N SER A 15 11.53 -1.55 10.40
CA SER A 15 12.82 -1.95 10.98
C SER A 15 12.78 -3.29 11.71
N ARG A 16 11.61 -3.90 11.82
CA ARG A 16 11.40 -5.18 12.49
C ARG A 16 10.68 -6.13 11.55
N HIS A 17 11.23 -7.33 11.41
CA HIS A 17 10.61 -8.41 10.67
C HIS A 17 9.50 -9.11 11.47
N GLY A 18 8.61 -9.80 10.76
CA GLY A 18 7.55 -10.61 11.34
C GLY A 18 6.13 -10.18 10.96
N SER A 19 5.95 -8.97 10.39
CA SER A 19 4.64 -8.54 9.88
C SER A 19 4.21 -9.32 8.63
N ASP A 20 5.13 -9.95 7.93
CA ASP A 20 4.91 -10.88 6.81
C ASP A 20 4.03 -12.09 7.20
N MET A 21 3.98 -12.44 8.48
CA MET A 21 3.07 -13.47 8.99
C MET A 21 1.60 -13.03 9.05
N GLY A 22 1.32 -11.73 8.93
CA GLY A 22 -0.03 -11.15 9.06
C GLY A 22 -1.07 -11.81 8.15
N PRO A 23 -0.85 -11.92 6.83
CA PRO A 23 -1.81 -12.57 5.93
C PRO A 23 -2.14 -14.00 6.32
N SER A 24 -1.12 -14.79 6.67
CA SER A 24 -1.30 -16.18 7.12
C SER A 24 -2.08 -16.26 8.43
N ALA A 25 -1.81 -15.39 9.38
CA ALA A 25 -2.55 -15.34 10.64
C ALA A 25 -4.03 -14.99 10.41
N ILE A 26 -4.32 -14.00 9.57
CA ILE A 26 -5.69 -13.59 9.22
C ILE A 26 -6.42 -14.71 8.49
N ARG A 27 -5.75 -15.42 7.57
CA ARG A 27 -6.32 -16.58 6.87
C ARG A 27 -6.68 -17.69 7.86
N LEU A 28 -5.78 -18.04 8.77
CA LEU A 28 -6.02 -19.07 9.79
C LEU A 28 -7.12 -18.65 10.78
N ALA A 29 -7.30 -17.35 11.00
CA ALA A 29 -8.39 -16.82 11.83
C ALA A 29 -9.76 -16.88 11.15
N GLY A 30 -9.87 -17.37 9.90
CA GLY A 30 -11.14 -17.63 9.23
C GLY A 30 -11.71 -16.40 8.50
N ILE A 31 -10.88 -15.58 7.87
CA ILE A 31 -11.35 -14.42 7.11
C ILE A 31 -12.32 -14.80 6.00
N ARG A 32 -12.10 -15.95 5.33
CA ARG A 32 -12.98 -16.46 4.28
C ARG A 32 -14.39 -16.69 4.82
N GLU A 33 -14.49 -17.50 5.84
CA GLU A 33 -15.75 -17.88 6.48
C GLU A 33 -16.47 -16.64 7.02
N LYS A 34 -15.71 -15.67 7.51
CA LYS A 34 -16.28 -14.42 8.00
C LYS A 34 -16.89 -13.60 6.88
N ILE A 35 -16.23 -13.45 5.74
CA ILE A 35 -16.73 -12.73 4.57
C ILE A 35 -17.99 -13.41 4.02
N GLU A 36 -17.97 -14.72 3.88
CA GLU A 36 -19.10 -15.51 3.39
C GLU A 36 -20.31 -15.43 4.35
N SER A 37 -20.06 -15.44 5.66
CA SER A 37 -21.13 -15.28 6.68
C SER A 37 -21.81 -13.92 6.66
N LEU A 38 -21.13 -12.90 6.10
CA LEU A 38 -21.69 -11.56 5.87
C LEU A 38 -22.48 -11.45 4.55
N GLY A 39 -22.66 -12.56 3.83
CA GLY A 39 -23.39 -12.59 2.56
C GLY A 39 -22.58 -12.08 1.35
N HIS A 40 -21.27 -12.12 1.43
CA HIS A 40 -20.38 -11.80 0.31
C HIS A 40 -19.80 -13.07 -0.31
N THR A 41 -19.42 -12.98 -1.58
CA THR A 41 -18.81 -14.08 -2.33
C THR A 41 -17.33 -13.80 -2.53
N ILE A 42 -16.47 -14.79 -2.27
CA ILE A 42 -15.06 -14.68 -2.61
C ILE A 42 -14.88 -15.17 -4.05
N ASN A 43 -14.56 -14.23 -4.93
CA ASN A 43 -14.36 -14.51 -6.36
C ASN A 43 -12.96 -15.06 -6.62
N SER A 44 -11.95 -14.48 -5.97
CA SER A 44 -10.58 -14.97 -6.06
C SER A 44 -9.84 -14.85 -4.72
N TYR A 45 -8.90 -15.75 -4.53
CA TYR A 45 -7.94 -15.70 -3.42
C TYR A 45 -6.55 -15.90 -4.03
N MET A 46 -5.85 -14.77 -4.21
CA MET A 46 -4.59 -14.78 -4.96
C MET A 46 -3.43 -15.27 -4.09
N THR A 47 -2.54 -16.00 -4.72
CA THR A 47 -1.27 -16.41 -4.12
C THR A 47 -0.49 -15.17 -3.67
N PRO A 48 0.21 -15.26 -2.53
CA PRO A 48 1.03 -14.16 -2.04
C PRO A 48 2.00 -13.66 -3.10
N ILE A 49 2.22 -12.35 -3.14
CA ILE A 49 3.30 -11.77 -3.93
C ILE A 49 4.60 -12.34 -3.35
N SER A 50 5.33 -13.08 -4.17
CA SER A 50 6.56 -13.75 -3.73
C SER A 50 7.64 -12.71 -3.48
N ILE A 51 8.27 -12.79 -2.31
CA ILE A 51 9.42 -11.99 -1.93
C ILE A 51 10.64 -12.89 -1.93
N ASN A 52 11.69 -12.48 -2.63
CA ASN A 52 12.95 -13.22 -2.65
C ASN A 52 13.74 -12.90 -1.37
N PRO A 53 14.10 -13.90 -0.53
CA PRO A 53 14.91 -13.67 0.66
C PRO A 53 16.23 -12.95 0.41
N GLN A 54 16.83 -13.06 -0.77
CA GLN A 54 18.06 -12.34 -1.13
C GLN A 54 17.86 -10.81 -1.20
N GLU A 55 16.64 -10.34 -1.36
CA GLU A 55 16.32 -8.91 -1.35
C GLU A 55 16.49 -8.28 0.04
N TYR A 56 16.64 -9.10 1.10
CA TYR A 56 16.93 -8.65 2.47
C TYR A 56 18.42 -8.35 2.73
N GLU A 57 19.35 -8.79 1.85
CA GLU A 57 20.79 -8.68 2.09
C GLU A 57 21.29 -7.22 2.15
N SER A 58 20.58 -6.29 1.49
CA SER A 58 20.97 -4.89 1.49
C SER A 58 19.78 -3.96 1.61
N ALA A 59 19.78 -3.12 2.63
CA ALA A 59 18.77 -2.09 2.80
C ALA A 59 18.88 -0.95 1.77
N GLY A 60 19.98 -0.87 1.05
CA GLY A 60 20.21 0.15 0.04
C GLY A 60 20.36 1.56 0.62
N ASN A 61 19.57 2.51 0.12
CA ASN A 61 19.62 3.90 0.58
C ASN A 61 19.10 4.03 2.03
N PRO A 62 19.90 4.58 2.98
CA PRO A 62 19.49 4.70 4.38
C PRO A 62 18.27 5.61 4.59
N ARG A 63 17.96 6.50 3.64
CA ARG A 63 16.76 7.37 3.68
C ARG A 63 15.54 6.77 2.97
N ALA A 64 15.70 5.63 2.31
CA ALA A 64 14.62 4.91 1.63
C ALA A 64 15.02 3.45 1.56
N LYS A 65 14.96 2.78 2.69
CA LYS A 65 15.38 1.40 2.86
C LYS A 65 14.51 0.46 2.04
N TYR A 66 15.15 -0.51 1.38
CA TYR A 66 14.47 -1.52 0.57
C TYR A 66 13.52 -0.95 -0.49
N LEU A 67 13.83 0.25 -1.01
CA LEU A 67 12.96 0.94 -1.96
C LEU A 67 12.65 0.07 -3.19
N GLU A 68 13.65 -0.60 -3.75
CA GLU A 68 13.49 -1.40 -4.97
C GLU A 68 12.54 -2.60 -4.79
N PRO A 69 12.75 -3.52 -3.81
CA PRO A 69 11.83 -4.64 -3.60
C PRO A 69 10.42 -4.17 -3.20
N ILE A 70 10.29 -3.13 -2.38
CA ILE A 70 8.98 -2.55 -2.04
C ILE A 70 8.29 -2.03 -3.30
N THR A 71 9.00 -1.30 -4.14
CA THR A 71 8.46 -0.77 -5.40
C THR A 71 7.96 -1.88 -6.31
N LYS A 72 8.77 -2.90 -6.53
CA LYS A 72 8.41 -4.05 -7.36
C LYS A 72 7.14 -4.73 -6.86
N ALA A 73 7.06 -5.00 -5.56
CA ALA A 73 5.90 -5.62 -4.95
C ALA A 73 4.66 -4.72 -5.04
N CYS A 74 4.79 -3.42 -4.74
CA CYS A 74 3.69 -2.46 -4.82
C CYS A 74 3.19 -2.24 -6.25
N ARG A 75 4.05 -2.30 -7.27
CA ARG A 75 3.61 -2.24 -8.68
C ARG A 75 2.74 -3.42 -9.06
N THR A 76 3.15 -4.63 -8.69
CA THR A 76 2.34 -5.83 -8.91
C THR A 76 0.99 -5.69 -8.23
N LEU A 77 0.97 -5.31 -6.96
CA LEU A 77 -0.26 -5.11 -6.21
C LEU A 77 -1.16 -4.04 -6.83
N ALA A 78 -0.59 -2.93 -7.29
CA ALA A 78 -1.36 -1.86 -7.94
C ALA A 78 -2.07 -2.34 -9.19
N GLY A 79 -1.41 -3.17 -10.01
CA GLY A 79 -2.03 -3.81 -11.17
C GLY A 79 -3.21 -4.70 -10.79
N GLU A 80 -3.02 -5.57 -9.82
CA GLU A 80 -4.05 -6.50 -9.35
C GLU A 80 -5.27 -5.77 -8.74
N VAL A 81 -5.02 -4.75 -7.91
CA VAL A 81 -6.08 -3.93 -7.32
C VAL A 81 -6.86 -3.17 -8.40
N TYR A 82 -6.15 -2.60 -9.38
CA TYR A 82 -6.77 -1.92 -10.51
C TYR A 82 -7.69 -2.86 -11.30
N HIS A 83 -7.20 -4.02 -11.73
CA HIS A 83 -7.99 -4.98 -12.53
C HIS A 83 -9.17 -5.55 -11.74
N THR A 84 -9.01 -5.78 -10.45
CA THR A 84 -10.09 -6.20 -9.57
C THR A 84 -11.19 -5.14 -9.49
N ALA A 85 -10.82 -3.88 -9.29
CA ALA A 85 -11.79 -2.79 -9.26
C ALA A 85 -12.46 -2.57 -10.62
N GLU A 86 -11.72 -2.77 -11.72
CA GLU A 86 -12.25 -2.68 -13.08
C GLU A 86 -13.27 -3.78 -13.38
N SER A 87 -13.06 -5.00 -12.88
CA SER A 87 -14.04 -6.10 -13.01
C SER A 87 -15.27 -5.95 -12.11
N GLY A 88 -15.29 -4.96 -11.23
CA GLY A 88 -16.39 -4.69 -10.31
C GLY A 88 -16.32 -5.44 -8.99
N ASP A 89 -15.23 -6.13 -8.73
CA ASP A 89 -14.97 -6.81 -7.47
C ASP A 89 -14.36 -5.86 -6.44
N PHE A 90 -14.51 -6.19 -5.17
CA PHE A 90 -13.90 -5.45 -4.06
C PHE A 90 -12.51 -6.03 -3.76
N PRO A 91 -11.42 -5.28 -3.96
CA PRO A 91 -10.09 -5.73 -3.60
C PRO A 91 -9.88 -5.65 -2.08
N LEU A 92 -9.64 -6.78 -1.44
CA LEU A 92 -9.23 -6.87 -0.05
C LEU A 92 -7.77 -7.28 0.04
N VAL A 93 -6.92 -6.38 0.49
CA VAL A 93 -5.48 -6.62 0.63
C VAL A 93 -5.14 -6.96 2.08
N LEU A 94 -4.57 -8.13 2.29
CA LEU A 94 -4.06 -8.56 3.57
C LEU A 94 -2.54 -8.38 3.56
N GLY A 95 -2.06 -7.54 4.44
CA GLY A 95 -0.66 -7.18 4.44
C GLY A 95 0.12 -7.61 5.64
N GLY A 96 1.36 -7.40 5.45
CA GLY A 96 2.51 -7.23 6.25
C GLY A 96 2.59 -5.82 6.83
N ASP A 97 3.66 -5.09 6.48
CA ASP A 97 3.80 -3.71 6.93
C ASP A 97 2.99 -2.72 6.06
N HIS A 98 2.89 -1.48 6.53
CA HIS A 98 2.02 -0.48 5.90
C HIS A 98 2.49 0.02 4.52
N SER A 99 3.71 -0.33 4.07
CA SER A 99 4.18 0.05 2.73
C SER A 99 3.31 -0.52 1.60
N ILE A 100 2.54 -1.58 1.87
CA ILE A 100 1.56 -2.13 0.91
C ILE A 100 0.47 -1.12 0.52
N ALA A 101 0.22 -0.11 1.36
CA ALA A 101 -0.74 0.95 1.06
C ALA A 101 -0.36 1.71 -0.23
N LEU A 102 0.94 1.83 -0.55
CA LEU A 102 1.41 2.44 -1.79
C LEU A 102 0.80 1.74 -3.01
N GLY A 103 0.86 0.40 -3.05
CA GLY A 103 0.29 -0.39 -4.15
C GLY A 103 -1.24 -0.31 -4.19
N SER A 104 -1.90 -0.47 -3.04
CA SER A 104 -3.36 -0.45 -2.95
C SER A 104 -3.93 0.89 -3.38
N LEU A 105 -3.35 1.99 -2.88
CA LEU A 105 -3.79 3.35 -3.20
C LEU A 105 -3.48 3.71 -4.67
N ALA A 106 -2.35 3.26 -5.20
CA ALA A 106 -2.00 3.47 -6.62
C ALA A 106 -3.02 2.79 -7.55
N GLY A 107 -3.35 1.52 -7.30
CA GLY A 107 -4.32 0.78 -8.10
C GLY A 107 -5.72 1.41 -8.09
N MET A 108 -6.21 1.77 -6.89
CA MET A 108 -7.50 2.44 -6.74
C MET A 108 -7.50 3.86 -7.30
N GLY A 109 -6.39 4.59 -7.17
CA GLY A 109 -6.22 5.93 -7.74
C GLY A 109 -6.28 5.91 -9.25
N ARG A 110 -5.59 4.97 -9.89
CA ARG A 110 -5.65 4.74 -11.33
C ARG A 110 -7.08 4.43 -11.78
N PHE A 111 -7.76 3.48 -11.14
CA PHE A 111 -9.15 3.14 -11.43
C PHE A 111 -10.08 4.35 -11.33
N ALA A 112 -9.98 5.12 -10.24
CA ALA A 112 -10.81 6.31 -10.04
C ALA A 112 -10.56 7.36 -11.13
N LYS A 113 -9.31 7.60 -11.50
CA LYS A 113 -8.92 8.53 -12.58
C LYS A 113 -9.52 8.14 -13.92
N GLU A 114 -9.38 6.88 -14.32
CA GLU A 114 -9.90 6.38 -15.59
C GLU A 114 -11.45 6.40 -15.65
N LYS A 115 -12.09 6.20 -14.51
CA LYS A 115 -13.57 6.31 -14.41
C LYS A 115 -14.05 7.74 -14.13
N HIS A 116 -13.17 8.75 -14.15
CA HIS A 116 -13.50 10.15 -13.82
C HIS A 116 -14.19 10.30 -12.45
N LYS A 117 -13.80 9.47 -11.48
CA LYS A 117 -14.33 9.48 -10.12
C LYS A 117 -13.31 10.08 -9.16
N ARG A 118 -13.82 10.60 -8.03
CA ARG A 118 -12.98 11.00 -6.90
C ARG A 118 -12.80 9.82 -5.98
N LEU A 119 -11.57 9.57 -5.54
CA LEU A 119 -11.26 8.59 -4.52
C LEU A 119 -11.18 9.28 -3.15
N GLY A 120 -11.90 8.77 -2.17
CA GLY A 120 -11.74 9.13 -0.77
C GLY A 120 -10.97 8.03 -0.04
N VAL A 121 -10.11 8.41 0.91
CA VAL A 121 -9.37 7.47 1.74
C VAL A 121 -9.76 7.67 3.20
N LEU A 122 -10.19 6.60 3.86
CA LEU A 122 -10.31 6.53 5.31
C LEU A 122 -9.08 5.79 5.83
N TYR A 123 -8.18 6.53 6.49
CA TYR A 123 -6.94 6.01 7.02
C TYR A 123 -7.06 5.82 8.52
N VAL A 124 -7.06 4.56 8.99
CA VAL A 124 -7.23 4.21 10.41
C VAL A 124 -5.91 3.66 10.92
N ASP A 125 -5.12 4.50 11.53
CA ASP A 125 -3.78 4.20 12.04
C ASP A 125 -3.46 5.07 13.26
N ALA A 126 -2.58 4.58 14.12
CA ALA A 126 -2.05 5.35 15.25
C ALA A 126 -1.03 6.42 14.81
N HIS A 127 -0.50 6.31 13.60
CA HIS A 127 0.50 7.20 13.00
C HIS A 127 -0.09 7.92 11.79
N GLY A 128 0.58 8.98 11.37
CA GLY A 128 0.15 9.76 10.20
C GLY A 128 0.69 9.24 8.88
N ASP A 129 1.75 8.46 8.91
CA ASP A 129 2.52 7.95 7.76
C ASP A 129 2.77 9.01 6.68
N PHE A 130 3.06 10.21 7.16
CA PHE A 130 3.20 11.42 6.36
C PHE A 130 4.64 11.97 6.34
N ASN A 131 5.61 11.12 6.65
CA ASN A 131 7.01 11.44 6.45
C ASN A 131 7.38 11.36 4.97
N THR A 132 8.47 12.03 4.62
CA THR A 132 9.14 11.91 3.34
C THR A 132 10.55 11.37 3.57
N ASP A 133 11.28 11.05 2.52
CA ASP A 133 12.69 10.69 2.60
C ASP A 133 13.58 11.78 3.24
N GLU A 134 13.09 13.02 3.30
CA GLU A 134 13.77 14.14 3.97
C GLU A 134 13.43 14.23 5.45
N THR A 135 12.20 13.87 5.83
CA THR A 135 11.69 14.01 7.20
C THR A 135 11.68 12.70 7.99
N SER A 136 11.80 11.56 7.32
CA SER A 136 11.81 10.24 7.95
C SER A 136 13.07 10.07 8.82
N PRO A 137 12.92 9.85 10.13
CA PRO A 137 14.08 9.66 11.00
C PRO A 137 14.72 8.29 10.81
N SER A 138 13.97 7.31 10.34
CA SER A 138 14.42 5.91 10.18
C SER A 138 14.74 5.53 8.73
N GLY A 139 14.23 6.26 7.75
CA GLY A 139 14.24 5.87 6.33
C GLY A 139 13.37 4.66 6.01
N ASN A 140 12.45 4.33 6.89
CA ASN A 140 11.51 3.22 6.71
C ASN A 140 10.31 3.67 5.88
N ILE A 141 10.06 3.01 4.77
CA ILE A 141 9.05 3.43 3.78
C ILE A 141 7.61 3.28 4.31
N HIS A 142 7.36 2.36 5.25
CA HIS A 142 6.02 2.20 5.81
C HIS A 142 5.46 3.49 6.44
N GLY A 143 6.32 4.37 6.95
CA GLY A 143 5.91 5.66 7.52
C GLY A 143 5.78 6.80 6.51
N GLU A 144 5.89 6.51 5.21
CA GLU A 144 5.85 7.51 4.13
C GLU A 144 4.65 7.33 3.19
N CYS A 145 3.83 6.30 3.42
CA CYS A 145 2.85 5.83 2.45
C CYS A 145 1.79 6.87 2.12
N LEU A 146 1.26 7.57 3.12
CA LEU A 146 0.22 8.56 2.89
C LEU A 146 0.81 9.83 2.23
N ALA A 147 2.00 10.26 2.63
CA ALA A 147 2.68 11.40 2.00
C ALA A 147 2.96 11.12 0.52
N ALA A 148 3.55 9.97 0.21
CA ALA A 148 3.83 9.55 -1.16
C ALA A 148 2.56 9.45 -2.00
N SER A 149 1.48 8.88 -1.45
CA SER A 149 0.18 8.81 -2.13
C SER A 149 -0.45 10.18 -2.36
N CYS A 150 -0.10 11.19 -1.55
CA CYS A 150 -0.49 12.59 -1.74
C CYS A 150 0.48 13.38 -2.65
N GLY A 151 1.52 12.74 -3.17
CA GLY A 151 2.49 13.36 -4.08
C GLY A 151 3.63 14.12 -3.39
N TYR A 152 3.85 13.88 -2.09
CA TYR A 152 4.97 14.44 -1.35
C TYR A 152 6.17 13.47 -1.32
N GLY A 153 7.38 14.01 -1.13
CA GLY A 153 8.62 13.23 -1.08
C GLY A 153 9.26 12.97 -2.44
N ARG A 154 10.32 12.16 -2.47
CA ARG A 154 10.96 11.74 -3.72
C ARG A 154 10.06 10.77 -4.47
N GLN A 155 9.40 11.29 -5.49
CA GLN A 155 8.56 10.53 -6.40
C GLN A 155 9.41 9.68 -7.38
N ARG A 156 10.46 9.02 -6.90
CA ARG A 156 11.29 8.13 -7.71
C ARG A 156 11.12 6.71 -7.23
N ILE A 157 10.18 6.04 -7.82
CA ILE A 157 10.04 4.60 -7.68
C ILE A 157 10.27 3.94 -9.05
N ASP A 158 11.32 4.37 -9.78
CA ASP A 158 11.83 3.61 -10.92
C ASP A 158 13.19 4.11 -11.41
N GLY A 159 13.95 3.17 -11.99
CA GLY A 159 15.19 3.44 -12.69
C GLY A 159 15.01 4.16 -14.03
N ASP A 160 13.79 4.28 -14.53
CA ASP A 160 13.46 4.77 -15.88
C ASP A 160 12.81 6.16 -15.90
N GLY A 161 12.75 6.84 -14.75
CA GLY A 161 12.22 8.20 -14.67
C GLY A 161 10.70 8.30 -14.77
N GLU A 162 9.98 7.18 -14.85
CA GLU A 162 8.53 7.16 -14.69
C GLU A 162 8.19 7.34 -13.22
N ARG A 163 7.61 8.47 -12.92
CA ARG A 163 7.05 8.74 -11.59
C ARG A 163 5.87 7.81 -11.37
N PHE A 164 5.54 7.51 -10.11
CA PHE A 164 4.21 7.02 -9.72
C PHE A 164 3.16 8.12 -10.06
N ARG A 165 3.19 8.58 -11.32
CA ARG A 165 2.31 9.63 -11.83
C ARG A 165 0.89 9.17 -12.02
N ASP A 166 0.64 7.86 -11.89
CA ASP A 166 -0.71 7.31 -11.99
C ASP A 166 -1.56 7.62 -10.74
N CYS A 167 -0.90 7.98 -9.64
CA CYS A 167 -1.55 8.70 -8.55
C CYS A 167 -1.42 10.21 -8.83
N ASP A 168 -2.31 10.76 -9.64
CA ASP A 168 -2.40 12.21 -9.81
C ASP A 168 -2.84 12.84 -8.49
N ALA A 169 -1.86 13.26 -7.68
CA ALA A 169 -2.09 13.92 -6.40
C ALA A 169 -3.03 15.14 -6.52
N ALA A 170 -3.15 15.70 -7.72
CA ALA A 170 -4.09 16.78 -8.00
C ALA A 170 -5.57 16.35 -7.93
N SER A 171 -5.86 15.04 -8.05
CA SER A 171 -7.22 14.50 -7.90
C SER A 171 -7.56 14.08 -6.47
N TRP A 172 -6.57 14.02 -5.57
CA TRP A 172 -6.75 13.61 -4.18
C TRP A 172 -7.03 14.83 -3.31
N ARG A 173 -8.26 15.01 -2.91
CA ARG A 173 -8.57 15.89 -1.79
C ARG A 173 -8.54 15.05 -0.51
N CYS A 174 -7.39 14.91 0.10
CA CYS A 174 -7.27 14.34 1.44
C CYS A 174 -7.96 15.29 2.44
N PHE A 175 -9.14 14.94 2.89
CA PHE A 175 -9.88 15.74 3.88
C PHE A 175 -9.15 15.85 5.23
N TRP A 176 -8.16 14.99 5.46
CA TRP A 176 -7.37 14.92 6.70
C TRP A 176 -6.10 15.78 6.67
N CYS A 177 -5.50 16.02 5.50
CA CYS A 177 -4.28 16.83 5.39
C CYS A 177 -4.39 18.24 6.00
N LYS A 178 -5.58 18.82 6.08
CA LYS A 178 -5.76 20.14 6.73
C LYS A 178 -5.69 20.11 8.26
N ARG A 179 -5.76 18.94 8.91
CA ARG A 179 -5.72 18.83 10.38
C ARG A 179 -4.43 18.20 10.92
N ILE A 180 -3.75 17.35 10.18
CA ILE A 180 -2.52 16.66 10.60
C ILE A 180 -1.31 17.60 10.61
N VAL A 181 -1.30 18.63 9.77
CA VAL A 181 -0.19 19.60 9.71
C VAL A 181 0.01 20.41 11.02
N ARG A 182 -0.80 20.20 12.05
CA ARG A 182 -0.61 20.81 13.38
C ARG A 182 -0.01 19.90 14.45
N CYS A 183 0.34 18.66 14.13
CA CYS A 183 1.05 17.81 15.08
C CYS A 183 2.56 17.82 14.76
N ALA A 184 3.19 18.99 14.89
CA ALA A 184 4.64 19.15 14.86
C ALA A 184 5.17 19.02 16.28
N SER A 185 4.96 17.85 16.91
CA SER A 185 5.66 17.48 18.14
C SER A 185 5.34 16.03 18.47
N CYS A 186 5.98 15.11 17.79
CA CYS A 186 6.35 13.79 18.26
C CYS A 186 7.73 13.45 17.69
#